data_e59cc36cafeac0debd0724226f63c60b
#
_entry.id   e59cc36cafeac0debd0724226f63c60b
#
_cell.length_a   1.000
_cell.length_b   1.000
_cell.length_c   1.000
_cell.angle_alpha   90.00
_cell.angle_beta   90.00
_cell.angle_gamma   90.00
#
_symmetry.space_group_name_H-M   'P 1'
#
loop_
_entity.id
_entity.type
_entity.pdbx_description
1 polymer ?
#
loop_
_entity_poly.entity_id
_entity_poly.type
_entity_poly.pdbx_seq_one_letter_code
_entity_poly.pdbx_strand_id
1 'polypeptide(L)'
;MGFFLTLNYAVANTDMGTAPAATDPLGGRVLTGHPEEQIDYATRSTNLMTVRSKQIIKAFYGERPNKSYFFGCSTGGGQGIHEALQFPGDYDGIVARAPGMNGTHNTAANVWDYQAFNGPANVTAAQATAITTAVVKQCVGKDGGLSSDNFLTDPRDCHWDPAALQCTGAAADAATCLTAPQVAAMRKFYEGPINPRTGERIHAGRTRGSESYNGYPAALASLATTDGNSNYWVFGNDFDWLTFDFDHDMDTIDDALAARLNANTADLEEFKSRGGKLLLFHGLADPMVPTLNTIDYYERLITSQTHDGRHDDGKRKEGLRRTQEFARLFLQPGVAHCNGGAGPDATDFLSPLVQWVEQGIAPDQILASKIANGVTTFTRPLCSYPALPRYSGVGDPTEATSFACVDDFDRDDNQSPARKYLDDGDNYPIVPIDDRDHGHDHDNR
;
A
#
# COMPACT_ATOMS: atom_id res chain seq x y z
N MET A 1 -16.75 -0.92 10.26
CA MET A 1 -17.65 0.10 10.87
C MET A 1 -18.06 -0.25 12.31
N GLY A 2 -18.62 -1.45 12.60
CA GLY A 2 -19.11 -1.80 13.95
C GLY A 2 -18.11 -1.57 15.08
N PHE A 3 -16.83 -1.84 14.87
CA PHE A 3 -15.79 -1.63 15.89
C PHE A 3 -15.69 -0.15 16.34
N PHE A 4 -15.66 0.80 15.44
CA PHE A 4 -15.57 2.23 15.84
C PHE A 4 -16.83 2.75 16.54
N LEU A 5 -18.01 2.19 16.23
CA LEU A 5 -19.23 2.49 16.96
C LEU A 5 -19.15 2.05 18.42
N THR A 6 -18.49 0.91 18.71
CA THR A 6 -18.27 0.47 20.11
C THR A 6 -17.33 1.39 20.89
N LEU A 7 -16.55 2.20 20.20
CA LEU A 7 -15.67 3.23 20.77
C LEU A 7 -16.34 4.61 20.84
N ASN A 8 -17.66 4.69 20.62
CA ASN A 8 -18.46 5.91 20.63
C ASN A 8 -18.12 6.94 19.54
N TYR A 9 -17.60 6.51 18.39
CA TYR A 9 -17.46 7.37 17.22
C TYR A 9 -18.74 7.38 16.38
N ALA A 10 -19.08 8.52 15.82
CA ALA A 10 -19.96 8.57 14.65
C ALA A 10 -19.18 8.06 13.42
N VAL A 11 -19.75 7.15 12.66
CA VAL A 11 -19.04 6.46 11.56
C VAL A 11 -19.82 6.62 10.27
N ALA A 12 -19.13 6.99 9.20
CA ALA A 12 -19.69 7.08 7.86
C ALA A 12 -18.83 6.28 6.87
N ASN A 13 -19.46 5.84 5.78
CA ASN A 13 -18.84 5.16 4.66
C ASN A 13 -19.58 5.47 3.36
N THR A 14 -18.94 5.25 2.22
CA THR A 14 -19.52 5.33 0.88
C THR A 14 -19.23 4.07 0.08
N ASP A 15 -20.07 3.74 -0.89
CA ASP A 15 -19.84 2.69 -1.89
C ASP A 15 -19.00 3.17 -3.09
N MET A 16 -18.64 4.44 -3.11
CA MET A 16 -17.87 5.08 -4.18
C MET A 16 -18.51 5.00 -5.57
N GLY A 17 -19.81 4.77 -5.65
CA GLY A 17 -20.53 4.55 -6.91
C GLY A 17 -20.27 3.16 -7.53
N THR A 18 -19.60 2.24 -6.83
CA THR A 18 -19.39 0.87 -7.32
C THR A 18 -20.64 0.01 -7.14
N ALA A 19 -20.80 -0.99 -8.00
CA ALA A 19 -21.90 -1.96 -7.93
C ALA A 19 -21.36 -3.40 -7.95
N PRO A 20 -20.87 -3.92 -6.83
CA PRO A 20 -20.31 -5.28 -6.76
C PRO A 20 -21.31 -6.35 -7.24
N ALA A 21 -20.82 -7.28 -8.08
CA ALA A 21 -21.56 -8.39 -8.61
C ALA A 21 -20.71 -9.66 -8.58
N ALA A 22 -21.33 -10.83 -8.79
CA ALA A 22 -20.58 -12.09 -8.81
C ALA A 22 -19.48 -12.14 -9.87
N THR A 23 -19.67 -11.43 -10.99
CA THR A 23 -18.70 -11.33 -12.10
C THR A 23 -17.80 -10.11 -12.00
N ASP A 24 -18.02 -9.24 -11.05
CA ASP A 24 -17.24 -8.05 -10.75
C ASP A 24 -17.35 -7.75 -9.24
N PRO A 25 -16.62 -8.49 -8.39
CA PRO A 25 -16.74 -8.38 -6.93
C PRO A 25 -16.39 -7.00 -6.37
N LEU A 26 -15.57 -6.22 -7.07
CA LEU A 26 -15.21 -4.86 -6.68
C LEU A 26 -16.09 -3.81 -7.34
N GLY A 27 -16.90 -4.20 -8.34
CA GLY A 27 -17.87 -3.33 -8.98
C GLY A 27 -17.29 -2.21 -9.84
N GLY A 28 -16.02 -2.32 -10.24
CA GLY A 28 -15.33 -1.27 -10.99
C GLY A 28 -15.70 -1.22 -12.49
N ARG A 29 -16.11 -2.35 -13.08
CA ARG A 29 -16.46 -2.42 -14.50
C ARG A 29 -17.70 -1.61 -14.87
N VAL A 30 -18.63 -1.44 -13.95
CA VAL A 30 -19.84 -0.62 -14.17
C VAL A 30 -19.50 0.82 -14.49
N LEU A 31 -18.32 1.30 -14.08
CA LEU A 31 -17.85 2.68 -14.32
C LEU A 31 -17.25 2.88 -15.72
N THR A 32 -17.14 1.81 -16.54
CA THR A 32 -16.64 1.91 -17.91
C THR A 32 -17.59 2.76 -18.76
N GLY A 33 -17.07 3.85 -19.36
CA GLY A 33 -17.87 4.79 -20.14
C GLY A 33 -18.64 5.82 -19.28
N HIS A 34 -18.45 5.83 -17.97
CA HIS A 34 -19.11 6.72 -17.02
C HIS A 34 -18.08 7.63 -16.32
N PRO A 35 -17.55 8.68 -16.97
CA PRO A 35 -16.46 9.51 -16.41
C PRO A 35 -16.82 10.22 -15.11
N GLU A 36 -18.09 10.55 -14.87
CA GLU A 36 -18.54 11.17 -13.63
C GLU A 36 -18.45 10.19 -12.45
N GLU A 37 -18.90 8.94 -12.66
CA GLU A 37 -18.81 7.88 -11.65
C GLU A 37 -17.34 7.50 -11.38
N GLN A 38 -16.45 7.61 -12.38
CA GLN A 38 -15.01 7.42 -12.18
C GLN A 38 -14.41 8.52 -11.27
N ILE A 39 -14.90 9.76 -11.36
CA ILE A 39 -14.54 10.86 -10.44
C ILE A 39 -15.09 10.55 -9.03
N ASP A 40 -16.32 10.05 -8.94
CA ASP A 40 -16.89 9.62 -7.65
C ASP A 40 -16.03 8.56 -7.00
N TYR A 41 -15.67 7.52 -7.76
CA TYR A 41 -14.80 6.45 -7.29
C TYR A 41 -13.43 6.97 -6.80
N ALA A 42 -12.81 7.86 -7.57
CA ALA A 42 -11.46 8.35 -7.28
C ALA A 42 -11.41 9.21 -6.00
N THR A 43 -12.32 10.20 -5.89
CA THR A 43 -12.20 11.25 -4.86
C THR A 43 -13.53 11.82 -4.37
N ARG A 44 -14.44 12.21 -5.30
CA ARG A 44 -15.60 13.03 -5.00
C ARG A 44 -16.57 12.39 -3.99
N SER A 45 -16.80 11.07 -4.07
CA SER A 45 -17.73 10.39 -3.16
C SER A 45 -17.23 10.39 -1.71
N THR A 46 -15.92 10.26 -1.48
CA THR A 46 -15.33 10.30 -0.15
C THR A 46 -15.45 11.70 0.47
N ASN A 47 -15.11 12.74 -0.28
CA ASN A 47 -15.29 14.13 0.15
C ASN A 47 -16.77 14.45 0.44
N LEU A 48 -17.69 14.14 -0.48
CA LEU A 48 -19.12 14.37 -0.26
C LEU A 48 -19.66 13.62 0.94
N MET A 49 -19.28 12.35 1.13
CA MET A 49 -19.63 11.57 2.31
C MET A 49 -19.15 12.29 3.58
N THR A 50 -17.91 12.78 3.59
CA THR A 50 -17.31 13.48 4.72
C THR A 50 -18.08 14.78 5.05
N VAL A 51 -18.31 15.62 4.05
CA VAL A 51 -19.04 16.89 4.22
C VAL A 51 -20.47 16.65 4.71
N ARG A 52 -21.19 15.71 4.10
CA ARG A 52 -22.58 15.40 4.46
C ARG A 52 -22.68 14.77 5.84
N SER A 53 -21.77 13.88 6.19
CA SER A 53 -21.73 13.27 7.52
C SER A 53 -21.49 14.29 8.63
N LYS A 54 -20.58 15.25 8.42
CA LYS A 54 -20.37 16.36 9.36
C LYS A 54 -21.62 17.24 9.53
N GLN A 55 -22.40 17.45 8.44
CA GLN A 55 -23.68 18.18 8.50
C GLN A 55 -24.73 17.38 9.32
N ILE A 56 -24.83 16.06 9.08
CA ILE A 56 -25.75 15.18 9.81
C ILE A 56 -25.40 15.14 11.30
N ILE A 57 -24.12 14.99 11.63
CA ILE A 57 -23.62 15.02 13.02
C ILE A 57 -24.03 16.33 13.69
N LYS A 58 -23.79 17.47 13.04
CA LYS A 58 -24.21 18.77 13.56
C LYS A 58 -25.72 18.87 13.79
N ALA A 59 -26.52 18.37 12.84
CA ALA A 59 -27.99 18.38 12.95
C ALA A 59 -28.49 17.49 14.09
N PHE A 60 -27.85 16.33 14.29
CA PHE A 60 -28.27 15.33 15.29
C PHE A 60 -27.81 15.69 16.71
N TYR A 61 -26.54 16.11 16.87
CA TYR A 61 -25.94 16.40 18.19
C TYR A 61 -25.99 17.88 18.57
N GLY A 62 -26.36 18.78 17.67
CA GLY A 62 -26.41 20.24 17.91
C GLY A 62 -25.06 20.95 17.67
N GLU A 63 -23.97 20.21 17.51
CA GLU A 63 -22.62 20.73 17.32
C GLU A 63 -21.84 19.94 16.27
N ARG A 64 -20.81 20.55 15.70
CA ARG A 64 -19.90 19.88 14.75
C ARG A 64 -18.99 18.91 15.51
N PRO A 65 -18.47 17.85 14.83
CA PRO A 65 -17.45 17.02 15.45
C PRO A 65 -16.21 17.87 15.79
N ASN A 66 -15.64 17.66 16.97
CA ASN A 66 -14.43 18.34 17.40
C ASN A 66 -13.22 17.87 16.61
N LYS A 67 -13.18 16.56 16.33
CA LYS A 67 -12.13 15.88 15.55
C LYS A 67 -12.74 14.93 14.54
N SER A 68 -12.04 14.78 13.44
CA SER A 68 -12.43 13.87 12.35
C SER A 68 -11.23 13.02 11.94
N TYR A 69 -11.45 11.70 11.86
CA TYR A 69 -10.41 10.74 11.53
C TYR A 69 -10.81 9.93 10.30
N PHE A 70 -9.88 9.77 9.38
CA PHE A 70 -10.02 8.83 8.26
C PHE A 70 -9.31 7.54 8.57
N PHE A 71 -9.91 6.41 8.20
CA PHE A 71 -9.33 5.09 8.38
C PHE A 71 -9.60 4.23 7.15
N GLY A 72 -8.54 3.89 6.41
CA GLY A 72 -8.66 3.08 5.21
C GLY A 72 -7.50 2.12 4.98
N CYS A 73 -7.78 1.06 4.20
CA CYS A 73 -6.76 0.13 3.74
C CYS A 73 -6.95 -0.16 2.24
N SER A 74 -5.86 -0.47 1.52
CA SER A 74 -5.89 -0.75 0.09
C SER A 74 -6.37 0.49 -0.70
N THR A 75 -7.42 0.38 -1.50
CA THR A 75 -8.10 1.52 -2.12
C THR A 75 -8.46 2.58 -1.06
N GLY A 76 -8.98 2.17 0.11
CA GLY A 76 -9.27 3.09 1.21
C GLY A 76 -8.02 3.78 1.78
N GLY A 77 -6.87 3.13 1.76
CA GLY A 77 -5.59 3.76 2.08
C GLY A 77 -5.22 4.85 1.07
N GLY A 78 -5.38 4.56 -0.22
CA GLY A 78 -5.21 5.55 -1.31
C GLY A 78 -6.16 6.73 -1.17
N GLN A 79 -7.45 6.48 -0.85
CA GLN A 79 -8.44 7.54 -0.57
C GLN A 79 -7.98 8.45 0.58
N GLY A 80 -7.39 7.90 1.66
CA GLY A 80 -6.84 8.72 2.74
C GLY A 80 -5.73 9.66 2.27
N ILE A 81 -4.89 9.24 1.31
CA ILE A 81 -3.88 10.11 0.72
C ILE A 81 -4.53 11.17 -0.20
N HIS A 82 -5.55 10.80 -0.99
CA HIS A 82 -6.34 11.78 -1.77
C HIS A 82 -6.96 12.85 -0.86
N GLU A 83 -7.53 12.47 0.29
CA GLU A 83 -8.09 13.41 1.26
C GLU A 83 -7.03 14.37 1.80
N ALA A 84 -5.84 13.87 2.14
CA ALA A 84 -4.74 14.72 2.59
C ALA A 84 -4.27 15.72 1.52
N LEU A 85 -4.27 15.31 0.24
CA LEU A 85 -3.80 16.11 -0.89
C LEU A 85 -4.85 17.12 -1.37
N GLN A 86 -6.10 16.67 -1.58
CA GLN A 86 -7.12 17.48 -2.26
C GLN A 86 -8.06 18.17 -1.28
N PHE A 87 -8.30 17.59 -0.11
CA PHE A 87 -9.23 18.09 0.91
C PHE A 87 -8.56 18.18 2.29
N PRO A 88 -7.42 18.91 2.41
CA PRO A 88 -6.56 18.89 3.60
C PRO A 88 -7.21 19.42 4.88
N GLY A 89 -8.43 19.98 4.79
CA GLY A 89 -9.23 20.44 5.92
C GLY A 89 -10.29 19.43 6.40
N ASP A 90 -10.43 18.28 5.73
CA ASP A 90 -11.51 17.35 6.04
C ASP A 90 -11.23 16.47 7.25
N TYR A 91 -9.97 16.11 7.48
CA TYR A 91 -9.59 15.25 8.58
C TYR A 91 -8.43 15.82 9.39
N ASP A 92 -8.52 15.68 10.71
CA ASP A 92 -7.43 16.03 11.63
C ASP A 92 -6.36 14.93 11.68
N GLY A 93 -6.76 13.69 11.39
CA GLY A 93 -5.86 12.54 11.35
C GLY A 93 -6.30 11.49 10.36
N ILE A 94 -5.31 10.87 9.70
CA ILE A 94 -5.50 9.85 8.67
C ILE A 94 -4.67 8.61 9.00
N VAL A 95 -5.31 7.44 9.01
CA VAL A 95 -4.66 6.13 8.95
C VAL A 95 -4.81 5.58 7.54
N ALA A 96 -3.70 5.51 6.80
CA ALA A 96 -3.64 4.93 5.47
C ALA A 96 -2.81 3.64 5.51
N ARG A 97 -3.49 2.49 5.32
CA ARG A 97 -2.86 1.17 5.38
C ARG A 97 -2.76 0.58 3.99
N ALA A 98 -1.61 -0.04 3.67
CA ALA A 98 -1.33 -0.64 2.37
C ALA A 98 -1.91 0.20 1.21
N PRO A 99 -1.59 1.50 1.12
CA PRO A 99 -2.32 2.45 0.30
C PRO A 99 -2.07 2.21 -1.19
N GLY A 100 -3.15 1.97 -1.94
CA GLY A 100 -3.13 1.93 -3.40
C GLY A 100 -3.12 3.35 -3.98
N MET A 101 -2.09 4.12 -3.68
CA MET A 101 -2.02 5.55 -4.01
C MET A 101 -1.56 5.85 -5.45
N ASN A 102 -0.96 4.90 -6.14
CA ASN A 102 -0.59 5.00 -7.54
C ASN A 102 -1.44 4.04 -8.37
N GLY A 103 -2.72 4.40 -8.58
CA GLY A 103 -3.77 3.50 -9.05
C GLY A 103 -3.49 2.93 -10.43
N THR A 104 -3.05 3.77 -11.39
CA THR A 104 -2.78 3.34 -12.77
C THR A 104 -1.58 2.38 -12.82
N HIS A 105 -0.50 2.71 -12.13
CA HIS A 105 0.72 1.91 -12.09
C HIS A 105 0.56 0.63 -11.25
N ASN A 106 -0.24 0.67 -10.16
CA ASN A 106 -0.55 -0.55 -9.40
C ASN A 106 -1.35 -1.54 -10.25
N THR A 107 -2.26 -1.06 -11.10
CA THR A 107 -2.95 -1.91 -12.07
C THR A 107 -1.98 -2.49 -13.10
N ALA A 108 -1.03 -1.68 -13.61
CA ALA A 108 0.02 -2.17 -14.51
C ALA A 108 0.86 -3.29 -13.86
N ALA A 109 1.17 -3.18 -12.56
CA ALA A 109 1.88 -4.24 -11.83
C ALA A 109 1.07 -5.55 -11.76
N ASN A 110 -0.25 -5.48 -11.62
CA ASN A 110 -1.11 -6.67 -11.67
C ASN A 110 -1.18 -7.28 -13.08
N VAL A 111 -1.23 -6.45 -14.13
CA VAL A 111 -1.17 -6.92 -15.54
C VAL A 111 0.17 -7.60 -15.83
N TRP A 112 1.27 -7.01 -15.37
CA TRP A 112 2.61 -7.58 -15.51
C TRP A 112 2.71 -8.99 -14.93
N ASP A 113 2.22 -9.16 -13.70
CA ASP A 113 2.22 -10.45 -13.05
C ASP A 113 1.28 -11.44 -13.75
N TYR A 114 0.09 -10.97 -14.19
CA TYR A 114 -0.84 -11.80 -14.95
C TYR A 114 -0.23 -12.33 -16.25
N GLN A 115 0.44 -11.48 -17.02
CA GLN A 115 1.14 -11.90 -18.23
C GLN A 115 2.30 -12.86 -17.90
N ALA A 116 3.05 -12.57 -16.82
CA ALA A 116 4.20 -13.40 -16.42
C ALA A 116 3.78 -14.82 -16.01
N PHE A 117 2.66 -14.97 -15.29
CA PHE A 117 2.17 -16.26 -14.79
C PHE A 117 1.21 -16.98 -15.74
N ASN A 118 1.07 -16.51 -16.98
CA ASN A 118 0.16 -17.13 -17.95
C ASN A 118 0.68 -18.46 -18.51
N GLY A 119 -0.24 -19.40 -18.78
CA GLY A 119 0.04 -20.68 -19.44
C GLY A 119 1.04 -21.56 -18.68
N PRO A 120 2.14 -22.03 -19.33
CA PRO A 120 3.13 -22.93 -18.71
C PRO A 120 3.91 -22.30 -17.54
N ALA A 121 3.86 -20.98 -17.39
CA ALA A 121 4.51 -20.25 -16.32
C ALA A 121 3.64 -20.12 -15.05
N ASN A 122 2.41 -20.62 -15.08
CA ASN A 122 1.50 -20.56 -13.93
C ASN A 122 2.10 -21.27 -12.72
N VAL A 123 2.11 -20.57 -11.58
CA VAL A 123 2.60 -21.07 -10.28
C VAL A 123 1.40 -21.47 -9.44
N THR A 124 1.35 -22.73 -9.00
CA THR A 124 0.29 -23.26 -8.16
C THR A 124 0.42 -22.76 -6.72
N ALA A 125 -0.65 -22.82 -5.92
CA ALA A 125 -0.60 -22.47 -4.50
C ALA A 125 0.42 -23.31 -3.69
N ALA A 126 0.59 -24.60 -4.04
CA ALA A 126 1.61 -25.45 -3.42
C ALA A 126 3.02 -24.98 -3.75
N GLN A 127 3.29 -24.65 -5.00
CA GLN A 127 4.57 -24.08 -5.41
C GLN A 127 4.82 -22.71 -4.76
N ALA A 128 3.82 -21.82 -4.70
CA ALA A 128 3.93 -20.53 -4.00
C ALA A 128 4.32 -20.72 -2.53
N THR A 129 3.69 -21.68 -1.85
CA THR A 129 4.05 -22.05 -0.47
C THR A 129 5.49 -22.59 -0.36
N ALA A 130 5.92 -23.42 -1.31
CA ALA A 130 7.29 -23.92 -1.35
C ALA A 130 8.31 -22.79 -1.59
N ILE A 131 7.97 -21.82 -2.44
CA ILE A 131 8.79 -20.62 -2.68
C ILE A 131 8.93 -19.81 -1.39
N THR A 132 7.82 -19.40 -0.75
CA THR A 132 7.84 -18.64 0.51
C THR A 132 8.67 -19.39 1.58
N THR A 133 8.51 -20.72 1.68
CA THR A 133 9.28 -21.53 2.62
C THR A 133 10.79 -21.48 2.32
N ALA A 134 11.18 -21.59 1.06
CA ALA A 134 12.58 -21.52 0.63
C ALA A 134 13.19 -20.13 0.86
N VAL A 135 12.43 -19.08 0.56
CA VAL A 135 12.79 -17.68 0.79
C VAL A 135 13.05 -17.45 2.28
N VAL A 136 12.09 -17.78 3.14
CA VAL A 136 12.22 -17.62 4.60
C VAL A 136 13.41 -18.43 5.11
N LYS A 137 13.55 -19.69 4.70
CA LYS A 137 14.68 -20.53 5.12
C LYS A 137 16.04 -19.93 4.77
N GLN A 138 16.18 -19.27 3.63
CA GLN A 138 17.46 -18.66 3.21
C GLN A 138 17.75 -17.35 3.92
N CYS A 139 16.71 -16.50 4.14
CA CYS A 139 16.89 -15.10 4.47
C CYS A 139 16.57 -14.78 5.93
N VAL A 140 15.72 -15.55 6.61
CA VAL A 140 15.34 -15.29 8.00
C VAL A 140 16.55 -15.22 8.94
N GLY A 141 16.57 -14.22 9.83
CA GLY A 141 17.68 -13.95 10.75
C GLY A 141 18.91 -13.32 10.11
N LYS A 142 18.94 -13.17 8.76
CA LYS A 142 19.96 -12.40 8.03
C LYS A 142 19.45 -11.02 7.63
N ASP A 143 18.16 -10.82 7.72
CA ASP A 143 17.39 -9.61 7.47
C ASP A 143 17.22 -8.76 8.74
N GLY A 144 18.00 -9.06 9.77
CA GLY A 144 17.95 -8.39 11.06
C GLY A 144 16.84 -8.85 12.00
N GLY A 145 16.01 -9.81 11.58
CA GLY A 145 15.03 -10.49 12.42
C GLY A 145 15.61 -11.67 13.21
N LEU A 146 14.73 -12.39 13.90
CA LEU A 146 15.07 -13.62 14.58
C LEU A 146 15.14 -14.79 13.59
N SER A 147 16.16 -15.65 13.73
CA SER A 147 16.27 -16.88 12.94
C SER A 147 15.16 -17.91 13.23
N SER A 148 14.43 -17.74 14.33
CA SER A 148 13.28 -18.56 14.71
C SER A 148 11.95 -18.07 14.13
N ASP A 149 11.91 -16.86 13.52
CA ASP A 149 10.69 -16.36 12.90
C ASP A 149 10.37 -17.15 11.62
N ASN A 150 9.10 -17.21 11.25
CA ASN A 150 8.62 -17.83 10.02
C ASN A 150 8.23 -16.77 8.97
N PHE A 151 8.79 -15.57 9.07
CA PHE A 151 8.63 -14.43 8.17
C PHE A 151 9.93 -13.62 8.13
N LEU A 152 10.05 -12.74 7.15
CA LEU A 152 11.16 -11.80 7.04
C LEU A 152 10.84 -10.50 7.79
N THR A 153 11.82 -10.01 8.55
CA THR A 153 11.74 -8.70 9.20
C THR A 153 11.98 -7.58 8.19
N ASP A 154 12.93 -7.77 7.28
CA ASP A 154 13.15 -6.89 6.16
C ASP A 154 13.44 -7.66 4.85
N PRO A 155 12.44 -7.87 4.01
CA PRO A 155 12.60 -8.60 2.75
C PRO A 155 13.52 -7.90 1.74
N ARG A 156 13.87 -6.62 1.92
CA ARG A 156 14.78 -5.87 1.05
C ARG A 156 16.20 -6.45 1.09
N ASP A 157 16.57 -7.09 2.20
CA ASP A 157 17.87 -7.78 2.38
C ASP A 157 17.89 -9.19 1.84
N CYS A 158 16.77 -9.71 1.35
CA CYS A 158 16.69 -11.05 0.85
C CYS A 158 16.95 -11.11 -0.66
N HIS A 159 18.05 -11.76 -1.06
CA HIS A 159 18.45 -11.93 -2.46
C HIS A 159 18.25 -13.37 -2.97
N TRP A 160 17.17 -14.03 -2.53
CA TRP A 160 16.86 -15.37 -2.98
C TRP A 160 16.48 -15.38 -4.47
N ASP A 161 17.01 -16.38 -5.24
CA ASP A 161 16.69 -16.56 -6.66
C ASP A 161 15.80 -17.79 -6.87
N PRO A 162 14.71 -17.70 -7.65
CA PRO A 162 13.79 -18.81 -7.93
C PRO A 162 14.45 -20.04 -8.56
N ALA A 163 15.59 -19.90 -9.23
CA ALA A 163 16.34 -21.03 -9.77
C ALA A 163 16.79 -22.04 -8.68
N ALA A 164 16.84 -21.62 -7.41
CA ALA A 164 17.11 -22.53 -6.29
C ALA A 164 16.08 -23.65 -6.15
N LEU A 165 14.85 -23.46 -6.67
CA LEU A 165 13.79 -24.47 -6.70
C LEU A 165 13.57 -25.05 -8.12
N GLN A 166 14.46 -24.81 -9.07
CA GLN A 166 14.26 -25.34 -10.41
C GLN A 166 14.28 -26.87 -10.41
N CYS A 167 13.31 -27.48 -11.12
CA CYS A 167 13.22 -28.94 -11.24
C CYS A 167 14.48 -29.52 -11.88
N THR A 168 15.07 -30.53 -11.24
CA THR A 168 16.27 -31.25 -11.70
C THR A 168 15.95 -32.74 -11.92
N GLY A 169 15.86 -33.17 -13.20
CA GLY A 169 15.64 -34.58 -13.54
C GLY A 169 14.19 -35.05 -13.46
N ALA A 170 13.94 -36.28 -13.88
CA ALA A 170 12.61 -36.88 -13.98
C ALA A 170 11.94 -37.25 -12.66
N ALA A 171 12.69 -37.24 -11.54
CA ALA A 171 12.20 -37.57 -10.21
C ALA A 171 11.84 -36.35 -9.35
N ALA A 172 11.89 -35.14 -9.94
CA ALA A 172 11.57 -33.90 -9.23
C ALA A 172 10.07 -33.86 -8.89
N ASP A 173 9.75 -33.49 -7.66
CA ASP A 173 8.38 -33.30 -7.22
C ASP A 173 7.79 -32.01 -7.85
N ALA A 174 6.95 -32.19 -8.85
CA ALA A 174 6.31 -31.07 -9.56
C ALA A 174 5.44 -30.16 -8.67
N ALA A 175 5.08 -30.60 -7.46
CA ALA A 175 4.34 -29.79 -6.50
C ALA A 175 5.20 -28.75 -5.78
N THR A 176 6.53 -28.96 -5.76
CA THR A 176 7.45 -28.11 -4.99
C THR A 176 8.57 -27.52 -5.81
N CYS A 177 8.86 -28.05 -7.00
CA CYS A 177 9.88 -27.48 -7.89
C CYS A 177 9.25 -26.60 -9.00
N LEU A 178 10.08 -25.76 -9.61
CA LEU A 178 9.70 -24.81 -10.65
C LEU A 178 10.24 -25.21 -12.02
N THR A 179 9.45 -25.15 -13.05
CA THR A 179 9.91 -25.23 -14.43
C THR A 179 10.69 -23.96 -14.81
N ALA A 180 11.46 -24.01 -15.89
CA ALA A 180 12.18 -22.82 -16.38
C ALA A 180 11.26 -21.61 -16.67
N PRO A 181 10.06 -21.78 -17.31
CA PRO A 181 9.11 -20.70 -17.44
C PRO A 181 8.61 -20.12 -16.10
N GLN A 182 8.37 -20.97 -15.09
CA GLN A 182 7.96 -20.51 -13.75
C GLN A 182 9.08 -19.74 -13.03
N VAL A 183 10.33 -20.17 -13.18
CA VAL A 183 11.50 -19.43 -12.66
C VAL A 183 11.57 -18.02 -13.30
N ALA A 184 11.37 -17.93 -14.61
CA ALA A 184 11.35 -16.64 -15.30
C ALA A 184 10.20 -15.75 -14.84
N ALA A 185 8.99 -16.31 -14.65
CA ALA A 185 7.84 -15.59 -14.13
C ALA A 185 8.07 -15.04 -12.72
N MET A 186 8.65 -15.85 -11.83
CA MET A 186 8.97 -15.42 -10.48
C MET A 186 10.02 -14.30 -10.43
N ARG A 187 10.99 -14.29 -11.37
CA ARG A 187 11.92 -13.16 -11.47
C ARG A 187 11.19 -11.87 -11.88
N LYS A 188 10.28 -11.94 -12.85
CA LYS A 188 9.44 -10.80 -13.24
C LYS A 188 8.57 -10.29 -12.08
N PHE A 189 7.99 -11.20 -11.28
CA PHE A 189 7.22 -10.86 -10.09
C PHE A 189 8.02 -10.00 -9.08
N TYR A 190 9.29 -10.33 -8.85
CA TYR A 190 10.17 -9.56 -7.98
C TYR A 190 10.73 -8.29 -8.62
N GLU A 191 10.81 -8.25 -9.94
CA GLU A 191 11.31 -7.11 -10.69
C GLU A 191 10.27 -5.99 -10.79
N GLY A 192 9.00 -6.35 -11.04
CA GLY A 192 7.93 -5.44 -11.37
C GLY A 192 7.94 -4.96 -12.82
N PRO A 193 6.88 -4.25 -13.25
CA PRO A 193 6.75 -3.81 -14.63
C PRO A 193 7.82 -2.80 -15.03
N ILE A 194 8.36 -3.00 -16.21
CA ILE A 194 9.31 -2.11 -16.88
C ILE A 194 8.82 -1.77 -18.29
N ASN A 195 9.10 -0.57 -18.76
CA ASN A 195 8.88 -0.20 -20.13
C ASN A 195 9.93 -0.97 -21.01
N PRO A 196 9.50 -1.81 -21.96
CA PRO A 196 10.43 -2.67 -22.71
C PRO A 196 11.33 -1.89 -23.66
N ARG A 197 10.95 -0.67 -24.05
CA ARG A 197 11.73 0.17 -24.98
C ARG A 197 12.76 1.02 -24.24
N THR A 198 12.37 1.65 -23.11
CA THR A 198 13.24 2.57 -22.37
C THR A 198 14.02 1.88 -21.26
N GLY A 199 13.53 0.76 -20.74
CA GLY A 199 14.05 0.09 -19.56
C GLY A 199 13.63 0.78 -18.26
N GLU A 200 12.81 1.82 -18.32
CA GLU A 200 12.28 2.52 -17.15
C GLU A 200 11.31 1.64 -16.37
N ARG A 201 11.37 1.76 -15.06
CA ARG A 201 10.52 1.00 -14.17
C ARG A 201 9.18 1.71 -14.00
N ILE A 202 8.10 1.02 -14.36
CA ILE A 202 6.73 1.55 -14.23
C ILE A 202 6.25 1.47 -12.76
N HIS A 203 6.53 0.36 -12.08
CA HIS A 203 6.13 0.18 -10.69
C HIS A 203 7.06 -0.78 -9.95
N ALA A 204 7.03 -0.76 -8.63
CA ALA A 204 7.76 -1.71 -7.80
C ALA A 204 7.29 -3.14 -8.02
N GLY A 205 8.22 -4.10 -7.96
CA GLY A 205 7.91 -5.52 -7.86
C GLY A 205 7.51 -5.93 -6.43
N ARG A 206 7.15 -7.20 -6.29
CA ARG A 206 6.74 -7.78 -5.01
C ARG A 206 7.95 -8.13 -4.15
N THR A 207 7.77 -8.04 -2.84
CA THR A 207 8.81 -8.43 -1.89
C THR A 207 8.91 -9.94 -1.75
N ARG A 208 10.11 -10.44 -1.51
CA ARG A 208 10.34 -11.85 -1.18
C ARG A 208 9.69 -12.19 0.15
N GLY A 209 9.06 -13.37 0.24
CA GLY A 209 8.27 -13.79 1.40
C GLY A 209 6.78 -13.45 1.30
N SER A 210 6.33 -12.83 0.18
CA SER A 210 4.92 -12.50 -0.07
C SER A 210 4.18 -13.54 -0.94
N GLU A 211 4.85 -14.49 -1.55
CA GLU A 211 4.43 -15.27 -2.71
C GLU A 211 3.17 -16.11 -2.47
N SER A 212 2.93 -16.56 -1.24
CA SER A 212 1.81 -17.47 -0.93
C SER A 212 0.63 -16.78 -0.24
N TYR A 213 0.69 -15.46 0.00
CA TYR A 213 -0.36 -14.76 0.73
C TYR A 213 -1.49 -14.26 -0.18
N ASN A 214 -2.66 -14.02 0.41
CA ASN A 214 -3.88 -13.53 -0.26
C ASN A 214 -4.32 -14.36 -1.48
N GLY A 215 -3.93 -15.64 -1.54
CA GLY A 215 -4.20 -16.51 -2.69
C GLY A 215 -3.38 -16.20 -3.95
N TYR A 216 -2.42 -15.32 -3.85
CA TYR A 216 -1.51 -14.95 -4.92
C TYR A 216 -0.52 -16.11 -5.24
N PRO A 217 -0.10 -16.35 -6.48
CA PRO A 217 -0.50 -15.67 -7.72
C PRO A 217 -1.80 -16.19 -8.34
N ALA A 218 -2.41 -17.25 -7.82
CA ALA A 218 -3.65 -17.82 -8.39
C ALA A 218 -4.83 -16.81 -8.45
N ALA A 219 -4.88 -15.86 -7.52
CA ALA A 219 -5.87 -14.80 -7.51
C ALA A 219 -5.78 -13.84 -8.71
N LEU A 220 -4.65 -13.78 -9.42
CA LEU A 220 -4.45 -12.90 -10.58
C LEU A 220 -5.45 -13.15 -11.70
N ALA A 221 -5.77 -14.43 -11.98
CA ALA A 221 -6.76 -14.76 -12.99
C ALA A 221 -8.16 -14.21 -12.62
N SER A 222 -8.48 -14.19 -11.32
CA SER A 222 -9.69 -13.55 -10.84
C SER A 222 -9.61 -12.03 -10.94
N LEU A 223 -8.50 -11.42 -10.54
CA LEU A 223 -8.30 -9.97 -10.65
C LEU A 223 -8.40 -9.49 -12.09
N ALA A 224 -7.76 -10.17 -13.03
CA ALA A 224 -7.82 -9.84 -14.46
C ALA A 224 -9.24 -9.87 -15.03
N THR A 225 -10.12 -10.71 -14.47
CA THR A 225 -11.52 -10.82 -14.94
C THR A 225 -12.50 -10.00 -14.12
N THR A 226 -12.12 -9.56 -12.91
CA THR A 226 -13.05 -8.97 -11.94
C THR A 226 -12.63 -7.60 -11.41
N ASP A 227 -11.36 -7.21 -11.53
CA ASP A 227 -10.80 -6.03 -10.85
C ASP A 227 -10.09 -5.03 -11.76
N GLY A 228 -10.02 -5.26 -13.03
CA GLY A 228 -9.23 -4.45 -13.96
C GLY A 228 -9.75 -3.04 -14.21
N ASN A 229 -9.98 -2.25 -13.19
CA ASN A 229 -10.66 -0.98 -13.24
C ASN A 229 -10.11 0.00 -14.28
N SER A 230 -8.86 0.40 -14.17
CA SER A 230 -8.30 1.43 -15.04
C SER A 230 -8.15 0.95 -16.49
N ASN A 231 -7.80 -0.31 -16.72
CA ASN A 231 -7.69 -0.85 -18.08
C ASN A 231 -9.05 -0.86 -18.79
N TYR A 232 -10.12 -1.33 -18.11
CA TYR A 232 -11.44 -1.38 -18.69
C TYR A 232 -12.05 0.01 -18.92
N TRP A 233 -11.71 0.98 -18.08
CA TRP A 233 -12.19 2.35 -18.27
C TRP A 233 -11.63 3.03 -19.51
N VAL A 234 -10.41 2.64 -19.92
CA VAL A 234 -9.73 3.18 -21.10
C VAL A 234 -10.00 2.33 -22.34
N PHE A 235 -9.87 1.02 -22.24
CA PHE A 235 -9.90 0.12 -23.40
C PHE A 235 -11.23 -0.62 -23.57
N GLY A 236 -12.17 -0.49 -22.64
CA GLY A 236 -13.48 -1.16 -22.66
C GLY A 236 -13.49 -2.52 -21.95
N ASN A 237 -14.71 -3.02 -21.67
CA ASN A 237 -14.92 -4.21 -20.84
C ASN A 237 -14.43 -5.53 -21.46
N ASP A 238 -14.16 -5.57 -22.76
CA ASP A 238 -13.67 -6.75 -23.48
C ASP A 238 -12.15 -6.76 -23.62
N PHE A 239 -11.45 -5.82 -22.97
CA PHE A 239 -9.99 -5.72 -23.03
C PHE A 239 -9.31 -6.97 -22.46
N ASP A 240 -8.37 -7.54 -23.23
CA ASP A 240 -7.56 -8.69 -22.83
C ASP A 240 -6.22 -8.24 -22.24
N TRP A 241 -6.02 -8.48 -20.96
CA TRP A 241 -4.78 -8.13 -20.26
C TRP A 241 -3.52 -8.77 -20.85
N LEU A 242 -3.66 -9.87 -21.59
CA LEU A 242 -2.52 -10.48 -22.28
C LEU A 242 -2.01 -9.64 -23.45
N THR A 243 -2.80 -8.72 -23.96
CA THR A 243 -2.43 -7.82 -25.07
C THR A 243 -1.87 -6.49 -24.63
N PHE A 244 -1.86 -6.20 -23.30
CA PHE A 244 -1.38 -4.93 -22.77
C PHE A 244 0.09 -4.69 -23.13
N ASP A 245 0.37 -3.53 -23.73
CA ASP A 245 1.70 -3.09 -24.11
C ASP A 245 2.23 -2.06 -23.11
N PHE A 246 3.26 -2.44 -22.35
CA PHE A 246 3.85 -1.58 -21.32
C PHE A 246 4.59 -0.36 -21.87
N ASP A 247 4.77 -0.23 -23.18
CA ASP A 247 5.33 0.98 -23.80
C ASP A 247 4.23 1.99 -24.18
N HIS A 248 3.16 1.55 -24.86
CA HIS A 248 2.14 2.44 -25.41
C HIS A 248 0.87 2.54 -24.56
N ASP A 249 0.42 1.41 -24.00
CA ASP A 249 -0.85 1.41 -23.26
C ASP A 249 -0.70 2.07 -21.90
N MET A 250 0.52 2.06 -21.33
CA MET A 250 0.80 2.75 -20.07
C MET A 250 0.62 4.27 -20.23
N ASP A 251 1.22 4.84 -21.29
CA ASP A 251 1.05 6.27 -21.61
C ASP A 251 -0.43 6.62 -21.79
N THR A 252 -1.18 5.75 -22.52
CA THR A 252 -2.62 5.95 -22.77
C THR A 252 -3.44 5.96 -21.47
N ILE A 253 -3.13 5.04 -20.52
CA ILE A 253 -3.82 4.98 -19.23
C ILE A 253 -3.47 6.19 -18.37
N ASP A 254 -2.21 6.58 -18.32
CA ASP A 254 -1.77 7.71 -17.51
C ASP A 254 -2.34 9.03 -18.03
N ASP A 255 -2.32 9.25 -19.34
CA ASP A 255 -2.95 10.43 -19.97
C ASP A 255 -4.45 10.52 -19.63
N ALA A 256 -5.14 9.39 -19.59
CA ALA A 256 -6.58 9.36 -19.34
C ALA A 256 -6.95 9.45 -17.84
N LEU A 257 -6.18 8.81 -16.96
CA LEU A 257 -6.63 8.51 -15.60
C LEU A 257 -5.66 8.92 -14.47
N ALA A 258 -4.36 9.13 -14.73
CA ALA A 258 -3.39 9.36 -13.65
C ALA A 258 -3.76 10.57 -12.78
N ALA A 259 -4.19 11.67 -13.40
CA ALA A 259 -4.61 12.88 -12.69
C ALA A 259 -5.81 12.66 -11.73
N ARG A 260 -6.59 11.59 -11.93
CA ARG A 260 -7.75 11.25 -11.10
C ARG A 260 -7.45 10.16 -10.09
N LEU A 261 -6.72 9.12 -10.51
CA LEU A 261 -6.53 7.89 -9.73
C LEU A 261 -5.24 7.89 -8.90
N ASN A 262 -4.24 8.71 -9.27
CA ASN A 262 -2.96 8.70 -8.59
C ASN A 262 -2.90 9.79 -7.52
N ALA A 263 -2.61 9.37 -6.27
CA ALA A 263 -2.38 10.24 -5.12
C ALA A 263 -0.93 10.11 -4.64
N ASN A 264 0.02 9.99 -5.58
CA ASN A 264 1.42 9.73 -5.26
C ASN A 264 2.31 10.99 -5.20
N THR A 265 1.72 12.17 -5.33
CA THR A 265 2.42 13.45 -5.11
C THR A 265 2.80 13.60 -3.64
N ALA A 266 4.08 13.89 -3.39
CA ALA A 266 4.64 14.00 -2.04
C ALA A 266 4.56 15.44 -1.47
N ASP A 267 3.61 16.27 -1.94
CA ASP A 267 3.34 17.61 -1.43
C ASP A 267 2.12 17.59 -0.50
N LEU A 268 2.37 17.46 0.79
CA LEU A 268 1.35 17.51 1.85
C LEU A 268 1.48 18.79 2.71
N GLU A 269 2.06 19.86 2.18
CA GLU A 269 2.35 21.07 2.98
C GLU A 269 1.06 21.72 3.50
N GLU A 270 -0.02 21.74 2.72
CA GLU A 270 -1.29 22.30 3.18
C GLU A 270 -1.91 21.45 4.31
N PHE A 271 -1.90 20.13 4.19
CA PHE A 271 -2.36 19.22 5.25
C PHE A 271 -1.53 19.40 6.54
N LYS A 272 -0.21 19.48 6.41
CA LYS A 272 0.71 19.74 7.50
C LYS A 272 0.44 21.10 8.16
N SER A 273 0.29 22.17 7.37
CA SER A 273 0.07 23.54 7.88
C SER A 273 -1.24 23.69 8.66
N ARG A 274 -2.23 22.85 8.36
CA ARG A 274 -3.50 22.75 9.10
C ARG A 274 -3.39 21.91 10.38
N GLY A 275 -2.22 21.32 10.64
CA GLY A 275 -1.98 20.48 11.82
C GLY A 275 -2.36 19.01 11.63
N GLY A 276 -2.70 18.61 10.40
CA GLY A 276 -3.06 17.24 10.06
C GLY A 276 -1.99 16.21 10.43
N LYS A 277 -2.39 15.00 10.79
CA LYS A 277 -1.49 13.88 11.16
C LYS A 277 -1.77 12.66 10.30
N LEU A 278 -0.73 12.09 9.70
CA LEU A 278 -0.79 10.93 8.81
C LEU A 278 -0.01 9.75 9.40
N LEU A 279 -0.68 8.64 9.64
CA LEU A 279 -0.06 7.36 9.93
C LEU A 279 -0.18 6.44 8.71
N LEU A 280 0.96 6.09 8.13
CA LEU A 280 1.09 5.11 7.06
C LEU A 280 1.49 3.75 7.65
N PHE A 281 0.83 2.68 7.21
CA PHE A 281 1.19 1.30 7.57
C PHE A 281 1.26 0.44 6.31
N HIS A 282 2.27 -0.43 6.22
CA HIS A 282 2.33 -1.38 5.12
C HIS A 282 2.95 -2.71 5.53
N GLY A 283 2.28 -3.80 5.16
CA GLY A 283 2.79 -5.17 5.35
C GLY A 283 3.96 -5.46 4.42
N LEU A 284 5.08 -5.92 4.98
CA LEU A 284 6.28 -6.24 4.18
C LEU A 284 6.14 -7.52 3.35
N ALA A 285 5.09 -8.30 3.56
CA ALA A 285 4.74 -9.47 2.77
C ALA A 285 3.43 -9.28 1.97
N ASP A 286 3.16 -8.05 1.54
CA ASP A 286 1.98 -7.71 0.73
C ASP A 286 2.19 -8.07 -0.74
N PRO A 287 1.43 -9.06 -1.31
CA PRO A 287 1.52 -9.40 -2.73
C PRO A 287 0.58 -8.57 -3.61
N MET A 288 -0.38 -7.82 -3.04
CA MET A 288 -1.42 -7.10 -3.78
C MET A 288 -0.99 -5.69 -4.15
N VAL A 289 -0.52 -4.94 -3.14
CA VAL A 289 0.02 -3.58 -3.31
C VAL A 289 1.49 -3.62 -2.92
N PRO A 290 2.42 -3.37 -3.86
CA PRO A 290 3.86 -3.44 -3.58
C PRO A 290 4.28 -2.47 -2.48
N THR A 291 4.80 -2.97 -1.37
CA THR A 291 5.23 -2.18 -0.20
C THR A 291 6.30 -1.16 -0.56
N LEU A 292 7.17 -1.50 -1.52
CA LEU A 292 8.25 -0.62 -1.96
C LEU A 292 7.72 0.70 -2.52
N ASN A 293 6.52 0.72 -3.11
CA ASN A 293 5.87 1.95 -3.57
C ASN A 293 5.53 2.90 -2.39
N THR A 294 5.10 2.36 -1.24
CA THR A 294 4.84 3.19 -0.06
C THR A 294 6.12 3.70 0.59
N ILE A 295 7.18 2.88 0.59
CA ILE A 295 8.50 3.31 1.07
C ILE A 295 9.03 4.44 0.18
N ASP A 296 8.96 4.29 -1.14
CA ASP A 296 9.32 5.31 -2.12
C ASP A 296 8.53 6.62 -1.90
N TYR A 297 7.22 6.53 -1.78
CA TYR A 297 6.39 7.70 -1.48
C TYR A 297 6.86 8.43 -0.21
N TYR A 298 7.14 7.67 0.86
CA TYR A 298 7.58 8.27 2.12
C TYR A 298 8.99 8.90 2.01
N GLU A 299 9.90 8.31 1.25
CA GLU A 299 11.22 8.89 0.95
C GLU A 299 11.10 10.19 0.12
N ARG A 300 10.17 10.24 -0.84
CA ARG A 300 9.88 11.47 -1.58
C ARG A 300 9.26 12.54 -0.65
N LEU A 301 8.41 12.12 0.29
CA LEU A 301 7.87 13.02 1.30
C LEU A 301 8.98 13.57 2.22
N ILE A 302 9.97 12.76 2.61
CA ILE A 302 11.15 13.21 3.35
C ILE A 302 11.93 14.23 2.52
N THR A 303 12.13 13.95 1.24
CA THR A 303 12.86 14.84 0.33
C THR A 303 12.15 16.17 0.14
N SER A 304 10.83 16.19 0.01
CA SER A 304 10.04 17.43 -0.13
C SER A 304 10.16 18.36 1.09
N GLN A 305 10.49 17.79 2.24
CA GLN A 305 10.70 18.55 3.47
C GLN A 305 12.13 19.11 3.61
N THR A 306 13.00 18.93 2.61
CA THR A 306 14.32 19.56 2.56
C THR A 306 14.26 20.89 1.81
N HIS A 307 15.07 21.88 2.22
CA HIS A 307 15.00 23.25 1.65
C HIS A 307 15.45 23.39 0.19
N ASP A 308 16.15 22.42 -0.37
CA ASP A 308 16.75 22.53 -1.71
C ASP A 308 16.68 21.23 -2.54
N GLY A 309 15.90 20.24 -2.09
CA GLY A 309 15.66 19.00 -2.82
C GLY A 309 16.90 18.14 -3.09
N ARG A 310 18.04 18.44 -2.44
CA ARG A 310 19.27 17.67 -2.64
C ARG A 310 19.40 16.52 -1.63
N HIS A 311 19.86 15.39 -2.13
CA HIS A 311 20.13 14.19 -1.34
C HIS A 311 21.55 14.25 -0.76
N ASP A 312 21.72 14.84 0.45
CA ASP A 312 22.86 14.56 1.29
C ASP A 312 22.37 14.06 2.65
N ASP A 313 23.17 13.24 3.35
CA ASP A 313 22.74 12.54 4.57
C ASP A 313 22.28 13.50 5.68
N GLY A 314 22.90 14.67 5.81
CA GLY A 314 22.50 15.69 6.77
C GLY A 314 21.12 16.26 6.47
N LYS A 315 20.81 16.46 5.19
CA LYS A 315 19.51 16.98 4.72
C LYS A 315 18.41 15.95 4.83
N ARG A 316 18.69 14.67 4.51
CA ARG A 316 17.73 13.60 4.67
C ARG A 316 17.34 13.42 6.14
N LYS A 317 18.29 13.52 7.10
CA LYS A 317 17.98 13.51 8.54
C LYS A 317 17.05 14.66 8.94
N GLU A 318 17.31 15.87 8.45
CA GLU A 318 16.43 17.01 8.71
C GLU A 318 15.08 16.88 8.03
N GLY A 319 15.02 16.42 6.77
CA GLY A 319 13.78 16.12 6.08
C GLY A 319 12.94 15.06 6.82
N LEU A 320 13.57 13.98 7.27
CA LEU A 320 12.91 12.95 8.09
C LEU A 320 12.32 13.54 9.37
N ARG A 321 13.10 14.32 10.11
CA ARG A 321 12.64 14.97 11.34
C ARG A 321 11.40 15.83 11.09
N ARG A 322 11.41 16.63 10.00
CA ARG A 322 10.27 17.49 9.62
C ARG A 322 9.07 16.69 9.16
N THR A 323 9.30 15.60 8.41
CA THR A 323 8.24 14.69 7.99
C THR A 323 7.59 14.03 9.20
N GLN A 324 8.36 13.55 10.17
CA GLN A 324 7.87 12.91 11.37
C GLN A 324 7.09 13.83 12.31
N GLU A 325 7.07 15.14 12.10
CA GLU A 325 6.19 16.08 12.80
C GLU A 325 4.72 15.93 12.41
N PHE A 326 4.42 15.39 11.21
CA PHE A 326 3.05 15.25 10.71
C PHE A 326 2.74 13.91 10.02
N ALA A 327 3.74 13.18 9.53
CA ALA A 327 3.57 11.90 8.86
C ALA A 327 4.56 10.86 9.38
N ARG A 328 4.11 9.64 9.67
CA ARG A 328 4.94 8.52 10.09
C ARG A 328 4.57 7.26 9.35
N LEU A 329 5.59 6.49 8.93
CA LEU A 329 5.43 5.19 8.28
C LEU A 329 5.83 4.09 9.26
N PHE A 330 5.01 3.04 9.35
CA PHE A 330 5.26 1.83 10.11
C PHE A 330 5.21 0.62 9.18
N LEU A 331 6.35 -0.02 8.98
CA LEU A 331 6.44 -1.26 8.23
C LEU A 331 6.09 -2.44 9.14
N GLN A 332 5.31 -3.39 8.60
CA GLN A 332 4.81 -4.55 9.35
C GLN A 332 5.48 -5.84 8.83
N PRO A 333 6.53 -6.35 9.52
CA PRO A 333 7.24 -7.57 9.12
C PRO A 333 6.29 -8.77 8.96
N GLY A 334 6.39 -9.47 7.84
CA GLY A 334 5.64 -10.70 7.58
C GLY A 334 4.12 -10.55 7.52
N VAL A 335 3.60 -9.31 7.48
CA VAL A 335 2.16 -9.04 7.32
C VAL A 335 1.83 -8.92 5.84
N ALA A 336 0.73 -9.55 5.44
CA ALA A 336 0.20 -9.53 4.07
C ALA A 336 -0.67 -8.29 3.81
N HIS A 337 -1.47 -8.29 2.74
CA HIS A 337 -2.30 -7.15 2.35
C HIS A 337 -3.35 -6.82 3.42
N CYS A 338 -3.28 -5.65 4.02
CA CYS A 338 -4.14 -5.15 5.09
C CYS A 338 -4.07 -5.95 6.41
N ASN A 339 -3.98 -7.24 6.38
CA ASN A 339 -3.88 -8.15 7.52
C ASN A 339 -3.44 -9.55 7.07
N GLY A 340 -3.33 -10.49 8.03
CA GLY A 340 -2.87 -11.85 7.73
C GLY A 340 -1.36 -11.93 7.55
N GLY A 341 -0.90 -13.01 6.91
CA GLY A 341 0.52 -13.34 6.86
C GLY A 341 1.01 -14.03 8.13
N ALA A 342 2.32 -14.28 8.22
CA ALA A 342 2.94 -14.95 9.37
C ALA A 342 3.33 -13.96 10.49
N GLY A 343 3.49 -12.67 10.15
CA GLY A 343 3.86 -11.62 11.09
C GLY A 343 2.72 -11.16 12.01
N PRO A 344 3.01 -10.21 12.93
CA PRO A 344 2.05 -9.70 13.91
C PRO A 344 1.09 -8.70 13.25
N ASP A 345 -0.11 -9.14 12.90
CA ASP A 345 -1.10 -8.42 12.11
C ASP A 345 -2.23 -7.74 12.93
N ALA A 346 -2.30 -8.02 14.24
CA ALA A 346 -3.26 -7.37 15.13
C ALA A 346 -2.63 -6.13 15.79
N THR A 347 -3.08 -4.94 15.37
CA THR A 347 -2.52 -3.65 15.78
C THR A 347 -3.64 -2.66 16.05
N ASP A 348 -3.52 -1.88 17.12
CA ASP A 348 -4.35 -0.70 17.32
C ASP A 348 -3.78 0.46 16.50
N PHE A 349 -4.40 0.74 15.37
CA PHE A 349 -3.97 1.82 14.48
C PHE A 349 -4.56 3.18 14.85
N LEU A 350 -5.69 3.21 15.57
CA LEU A 350 -6.44 4.44 15.82
C LEU A 350 -5.96 5.18 17.06
N SER A 351 -5.80 4.50 18.19
CA SER A 351 -5.45 5.17 19.46
C SER A 351 -4.15 5.97 19.38
N PRO A 352 -3.06 5.50 18.72
CA PRO A 352 -1.86 6.30 18.53
C PRO A 352 -2.09 7.57 17.71
N LEU A 353 -2.96 7.50 16.67
CA LEU A 353 -3.32 8.69 15.89
C LEU A 353 -4.10 9.70 16.73
N VAL A 354 -5.09 9.23 17.51
CA VAL A 354 -5.90 10.08 18.38
C VAL A 354 -5.02 10.78 19.44
N GLN A 355 -4.09 10.04 20.06
CA GLN A 355 -3.13 10.63 21.00
C GLN A 355 -2.26 11.69 20.34
N TRP A 356 -1.83 11.44 19.10
CA TRP A 356 -1.03 12.41 18.38
C TRP A 356 -1.81 13.66 18.01
N VAL A 357 -3.03 13.52 17.49
CA VAL A 357 -3.89 14.66 17.11
C VAL A 357 -4.35 15.46 18.32
N GLU A 358 -4.76 14.80 19.41
CA GLU A 358 -5.42 15.47 20.53
C GLU A 358 -4.47 15.90 21.67
N GLN A 359 -3.32 15.19 21.80
CA GLN A 359 -2.39 15.40 22.90
C GLN A 359 -0.97 15.79 22.42
N GLY A 360 -0.71 15.74 21.11
CA GLY A 360 0.61 16.00 20.54
C GLY A 360 1.62 14.87 20.77
N ILE A 361 1.17 13.70 21.24
CA ILE A 361 2.06 12.55 21.52
C ILE A 361 2.20 11.71 20.25
N ALA A 362 3.27 11.96 19.51
CA ALA A 362 3.56 11.22 18.29
C ALA A 362 4.06 9.79 18.59
N PRO A 363 3.57 8.73 17.90
CA PRO A 363 4.00 7.37 18.17
C PRO A 363 5.38 7.08 17.54
N ASP A 364 6.41 6.83 18.36
CA ASP A 364 7.72 6.34 17.87
C ASP A 364 7.69 4.83 17.62
N GLN A 365 6.84 4.12 18.34
CA GLN A 365 6.58 2.69 18.17
C GLN A 365 5.12 2.36 18.48
N ILE A 366 4.61 1.29 17.87
CA ILE A 366 3.25 0.79 18.08
C ILE A 366 3.33 -0.72 18.33
N LEU A 367 2.58 -1.22 19.33
CA LEU A 367 2.55 -2.64 19.61
C LEU A 367 1.72 -3.40 18.55
N ALA A 368 2.30 -4.44 18.00
CA ALA A 368 1.60 -5.41 17.16
C ALA A 368 1.65 -6.81 17.77
N SER A 369 0.58 -7.56 17.59
CA SER A 369 0.42 -8.91 18.13
C SER A 369 0.09 -9.91 17.03
N LYS A 370 0.56 -11.15 17.18
CA LYS A 370 0.04 -12.30 16.44
C LYS A 370 -0.94 -13.05 17.29
N ILE A 371 -2.18 -13.16 16.80
CA ILE A 371 -3.27 -13.86 17.50
C ILE A 371 -3.60 -15.13 16.72
N ALA A 372 -3.52 -16.27 17.38
CA ALA A 372 -3.94 -17.57 16.86
C ALA A 372 -4.97 -18.20 17.82
N ASN A 373 -6.12 -18.61 17.28
CA ASN A 373 -7.21 -19.20 18.07
C ASN A 373 -7.63 -18.35 19.30
N GLY A 374 -7.61 -17.01 19.14
CA GLY A 374 -7.96 -16.07 20.22
C GLY A 374 -6.87 -15.86 21.29
N VAL A 375 -5.67 -16.42 21.10
CA VAL A 375 -4.54 -16.29 22.02
C VAL A 375 -3.41 -15.53 21.32
N THR A 376 -2.83 -14.54 21.99
CA THR A 376 -1.60 -13.89 21.54
C THR A 376 -0.44 -14.88 21.61
N THR A 377 0.18 -15.15 20.48
CA THR A 377 1.31 -16.07 20.37
C THR A 377 2.65 -15.38 20.47
N PHE A 378 2.76 -14.16 19.96
CA PHE A 378 3.91 -13.28 20.13
C PHE A 378 3.52 -11.83 19.85
N THR A 379 4.36 -10.91 20.29
CA THR A 379 4.24 -9.47 20.06
C THR A 379 5.53 -8.91 19.45
N ARG A 380 5.43 -7.80 18.71
CA ARG A 380 6.57 -7.04 18.17
C ARG A 380 6.26 -5.55 18.25
N PRO A 381 7.25 -4.69 18.47
CA PRO A 381 7.08 -3.27 18.19
C PRO A 381 7.10 -3.04 16.68
N LEU A 382 6.18 -2.25 16.17
CA LEU A 382 6.31 -1.59 14.86
C LEU A 382 7.04 -0.28 15.11
N CYS A 383 8.15 -0.09 14.44
CA CYS A 383 9.01 1.09 14.61
C CYS A 383 8.68 2.14 13.55
N SER A 384 8.77 3.42 13.92
CA SER A 384 8.67 4.52 12.95
C SER A 384 9.86 4.44 11.97
N TYR A 385 9.55 4.34 10.67
CA TYR A 385 10.55 4.27 9.61
C TYR A 385 11.56 5.45 9.70
N PRO A 386 12.86 5.22 9.47
CA PRO A 386 13.50 4.02 8.89
C PRO A 386 13.84 2.92 9.91
N ALA A 387 13.54 3.12 11.21
CA ALA A 387 13.87 2.12 12.23
C ALA A 387 13.10 0.80 12.04
N LEU A 388 13.76 -0.30 12.39
CA LEU A 388 13.22 -1.65 12.38
C LEU A 388 13.36 -2.32 13.74
N PRO A 389 12.46 -3.26 14.11
CA PRO A 389 12.56 -4.00 15.36
C PRO A 389 13.77 -4.94 15.32
N ARG A 390 14.67 -4.82 16.28
CA ARG A 390 15.82 -5.71 16.48
C ARG A 390 15.74 -6.35 17.85
N TYR A 391 15.93 -7.67 17.91
CA TYR A 391 16.00 -8.38 19.18
C TYR A 391 17.23 -7.93 19.96
N SER A 392 17.05 -7.61 21.24
CA SER A 392 18.13 -7.09 22.10
C SER A 392 19.16 -8.15 22.53
N GLY A 393 18.90 -9.43 22.20
CA GLY A 393 19.71 -10.56 22.67
C GLY A 393 19.36 -11.04 24.09
N VAL A 394 18.42 -10.39 24.76
CA VAL A 394 17.98 -10.69 26.14
C VAL A 394 16.46 -10.67 26.21
N GLY A 395 15.89 -11.49 27.09
CA GLY A 395 14.46 -11.58 27.33
C GLY A 395 13.77 -12.61 26.44
N ASP A 396 12.44 -12.70 26.58
CA ASP A 396 11.62 -13.62 25.80
C ASP A 396 11.48 -13.12 24.36
N PRO A 397 11.93 -13.88 23.34
CA PRO A 397 11.81 -13.48 21.94
C PRO A 397 10.37 -13.42 21.43
N THR A 398 9.38 -13.87 22.19
CA THR A 398 7.96 -13.72 21.87
C THR A 398 7.38 -12.41 22.35
N GLU A 399 8.08 -11.65 23.18
CA GLU A 399 7.61 -10.40 23.78
C GLU A 399 8.23 -9.16 23.11
N ALA A 400 7.41 -8.18 22.77
CA ALA A 400 7.83 -6.93 22.16
C ALA A 400 8.87 -6.16 23.00
N THR A 401 8.83 -6.30 24.33
CA THR A 401 9.75 -5.67 25.27
C THR A 401 11.19 -6.17 25.14
N SER A 402 11.41 -7.30 24.46
CA SER A 402 12.74 -7.85 24.17
C SER A 402 13.35 -7.29 22.88
N PHE A 403 12.66 -6.35 22.22
CA PHE A 403 13.11 -5.70 20.98
C PHE A 403 13.33 -4.21 21.19
N ALA A 404 14.25 -3.66 20.44
CA ALA A 404 14.45 -2.22 20.32
C ALA A 404 14.22 -1.77 18.87
N CYS A 405 13.71 -0.57 18.69
CA CYS A 405 13.70 0.09 17.40
C CYS A 405 15.11 0.60 17.11
N VAL A 406 15.75 0.05 16.09
CA VAL A 406 17.10 0.44 15.68
C VAL A 406 16.99 1.16 14.35
N ASP A 407 17.54 2.36 14.32
CA ASP A 407 17.60 3.18 13.11
C ASP A 407 18.59 2.58 12.12
N ASP A 408 18.12 2.30 10.93
CA ASP A 408 18.92 1.80 9.80
C ASP A 408 19.18 2.92 8.80
N PHE A 409 19.35 4.14 9.30
CA PHE A 409 19.47 5.35 8.51
C PHE A 409 20.71 5.35 7.60
N ASP A 410 21.81 4.73 8.03
CA ASP A 410 23.07 4.62 7.29
C ASP A 410 23.04 3.48 6.24
N ARG A 411 21.92 2.76 6.14
CA ARG A 411 21.73 1.82 5.04
C ARG A 411 21.84 2.58 3.73
N ASP A 412 22.77 2.16 2.89
CA ASP A 412 22.93 2.73 1.55
C ASP A 412 21.70 2.42 0.70
N ASP A 413 20.61 3.16 0.96
CA ASP A 413 19.36 3.08 0.19
C ASP A 413 19.55 3.52 -1.27
N ASN A 414 20.77 4.00 -1.64
CA ASN A 414 21.16 4.21 -3.04
C ASN A 414 21.08 2.91 -3.85
N GLN A 415 21.14 1.76 -3.19
CA GLN A 415 20.92 0.46 -3.80
C GLN A 415 19.50 -0.11 -3.53
N SER A 416 18.70 0.58 -2.72
CA SER A 416 17.29 0.18 -2.55
C SER A 416 16.58 0.26 -3.90
N PRO A 417 15.83 -0.78 -4.30
CA PRO A 417 14.96 -0.67 -5.46
C PRO A 417 14.06 0.57 -5.39
N ALA A 418 13.61 0.99 -4.21
CA ALA A 418 12.82 2.20 -4.00
C ALA A 418 13.51 3.47 -4.54
N ARG A 419 14.82 3.62 -4.39
CA ARG A 419 15.53 4.84 -4.84
C ARG A 419 15.71 4.96 -6.35
N LYS A 420 15.69 3.84 -7.08
CA LYS A 420 15.69 3.86 -8.56
C LYS A 420 14.40 4.43 -9.15
N TYR A 421 13.34 4.56 -8.33
CA TYR A 421 12.05 5.17 -8.71
C TYR A 421 12.01 6.69 -8.49
N LEU A 422 12.98 7.27 -7.79
CA LEU A 422 12.98 8.69 -7.42
C LEU A 422 13.38 9.63 -8.56
N ASP A 423 14.08 9.13 -9.58
CA ASP A 423 14.58 9.94 -10.69
C ASP A 423 13.53 10.16 -11.80
N ASP A 424 12.45 9.38 -11.81
CA ASP A 424 11.43 9.44 -12.86
C ASP A 424 10.26 10.28 -12.35
N GLY A 425 10.30 11.56 -12.63
CA GLY A 425 9.46 12.66 -12.19
C GLY A 425 7.93 12.53 -12.39
N ASP A 426 7.31 11.45 -11.93
CA ASP A 426 5.87 11.18 -11.99
C ASP A 426 5.05 12.06 -11.03
N ASN A 427 5.30 13.36 -11.03
CA ASN A 427 4.41 14.34 -10.43
C ASN A 427 3.31 14.71 -11.44
N TYR A 428 2.31 13.83 -11.59
CA TYR A 428 1.12 14.20 -12.33
C TYR A 428 0.38 15.32 -11.59
N PRO A 429 0.05 16.43 -12.26
CA PRO A 429 -0.68 17.51 -11.61
C PRO A 429 -2.06 17.01 -11.18
N ILE A 430 -2.39 17.21 -9.92
CA ILE A 430 -3.75 16.98 -9.41
C ILE A 430 -4.65 18.02 -10.10
N VAL A 431 -5.67 17.54 -10.80
CA VAL A 431 -6.69 18.41 -11.36
C VAL A 431 -7.64 18.80 -10.22
N PRO A 432 -7.72 20.07 -9.83
CA PRO A 432 -8.69 20.50 -8.83
C PRO A 432 -10.12 20.20 -9.31
N ILE A 433 -10.94 19.66 -8.43
CA ILE A 433 -12.38 19.54 -8.69
C ILE A 433 -12.92 20.96 -8.73
N ASP A 434 -13.53 21.34 -9.84
CA ASP A 434 -14.14 22.66 -9.98
C ASP A 434 -15.44 22.70 -9.17
N ASP A 435 -15.38 23.30 -7.98
CA ASP A 435 -16.54 23.48 -7.07
C ASP A 435 -17.66 24.36 -7.66
N ARG A 436 -17.51 24.86 -8.88
CA ARG A 436 -18.46 25.82 -9.48
C ARG A 436 -19.76 25.23 -10.00
N ASP A 437 -19.88 23.87 -10.02
CA ASP A 437 -21.09 23.21 -10.55
C ASP A 437 -22.19 22.93 -9.51
N HIS A 438 -22.00 23.33 -8.24
CA HIS A 438 -22.97 23.09 -7.16
C HIS A 438 -23.65 24.35 -6.60
N GLY A 439 -23.70 25.44 -7.36
CA GLY A 439 -24.22 26.74 -6.93
C GLY A 439 -25.45 27.27 -7.67
N HIS A 440 -26.48 26.45 -7.94
CA HIS A 440 -27.80 26.95 -8.30
C HIS A 440 -28.91 26.08 -7.68
N ASP A 441 -29.06 26.16 -6.37
CA ASP A 441 -30.37 25.95 -5.78
C ASP A 441 -31.13 27.27 -5.80
N HIS A 442 -32.09 27.34 -6.70
CA HIS A 442 -33.10 28.37 -6.71
C HIS A 442 -33.96 28.28 -5.44
N ASP A 443 -33.66 29.12 -4.46
CA ASP A 443 -34.66 29.58 -3.51
C ASP A 443 -35.72 30.38 -4.29
N ASN A 444 -36.84 29.75 -4.58
CA ASN A 444 -38.13 30.43 -4.82
C ASN A 444 -39.28 29.42 -4.66
N ARG A 445 -39.81 29.34 -3.47
CA ARG A 445 -41.20 29.35 -2.97
C ARG A 445 -41.37 28.58 -1.67
#